data_d6e38b2b16a92ef22d82ad7357e9b60a
#
_entry.id   d6e38b2b16a92ef22d82ad7357e9b60a
#
_cell.length_a   1.000
_cell.length_b   1.000
_cell.length_c   1.000
_cell.angle_alpha   90.00
_cell.angle_beta   90.00
_cell.angle_gamma   90.00
#
_symmetry.space_group_name_H-M   'P 1'
#
loop_
_entity.id
_entity.type
_entity.pdbx_description
1 polymer ?
#
loop_
_entity_poly.entity_id
_entity_poly.type
_entity_poly.pdbx_seq_one_letter_code
_entity_poly.pdbx_strand_id
1 'polypeptide(L)'
;MTEMNSTADLAPHAVTPLAAIRDRIARAAAIAGRKPAEVTLIAVSKTHPVEAIEPLLEQGQRVFGENRVQEAAEKWPALRERYPDVALHLIGQLQSNKAADAVALFDSIHAVDRPSLVKALGKAMDESGRRPDCFLQVNIGDEPQKGGCAIAELPALLEAARTAGLPVAGLMCLPPADVEPAPYFALLGKLARDHGLTGLSMGMSDDFETAVTIGATHVRIGSALFGARGTRA
;
A
#
# COMPACT_ATOMS: atom_id res chain seq x y z
N MET A 1 21.33 -52.20 -27.98
CA MET A 1 20.31 -51.13 -27.89
C MET A 1 20.21 -50.75 -26.45
N THR A 2 20.88 -49.70 -26.07
CA THR A 2 20.95 -49.21 -24.66
C THR A 2 20.24 -47.88 -24.65
N GLU A 3 19.04 -47.85 -24.05
CA GLU A 3 18.26 -46.66 -23.87
C GLU A 3 18.94 -45.79 -22.78
N MET A 4 19.43 -44.64 -23.19
CA MET A 4 19.85 -43.60 -22.27
C MET A 4 18.61 -42.85 -21.77
N ASN A 5 18.22 -43.16 -20.53
CA ASN A 5 17.18 -42.44 -19.81
C ASN A 5 17.76 -41.08 -19.32
N SER A 6 17.46 -40.01 -20.05
CA SER A 6 17.84 -38.64 -19.64
C SER A 6 16.86 -38.17 -18.58
N THR A 7 17.22 -38.34 -17.31
CA THR A 7 16.59 -37.62 -16.21
C THR A 7 17.11 -36.17 -16.26
N ALA A 8 16.29 -35.28 -16.87
CA ALA A 8 16.52 -33.85 -16.75
C ALA A 8 16.46 -33.47 -15.26
N ASP A 9 17.62 -33.12 -14.73
CA ASP A 9 17.82 -32.63 -13.37
C ASP A 9 17.09 -31.27 -13.26
N LEU A 10 15.86 -31.28 -12.74
CA LEU A 10 15.11 -30.09 -12.40
C LEU A 10 15.74 -29.48 -11.16
N ALA A 11 16.73 -28.61 -11.35
CA ALA A 11 17.26 -27.78 -10.26
C ALA A 11 16.07 -27.09 -9.57
N PRO A 12 15.98 -27.08 -8.25
CA PRO A 12 14.89 -26.44 -7.53
C PRO A 12 14.92 -24.95 -7.90
N HIS A 13 13.86 -24.47 -8.58
CA HIS A 13 13.71 -23.05 -8.88
C HIS A 13 13.76 -22.28 -7.55
N ALA A 14 14.76 -21.44 -7.38
CA ALA A 14 14.90 -20.62 -6.18
C ALA A 14 13.62 -19.81 -6.00
N VAL A 15 13.00 -19.92 -4.82
CA VAL A 15 11.76 -19.20 -4.49
C VAL A 15 12.06 -17.70 -4.55
N THR A 16 11.35 -16.98 -5.41
CA THR A 16 11.56 -15.53 -5.53
C THR A 16 11.05 -14.80 -4.28
N PRO A 17 11.61 -13.62 -3.94
CA PRO A 17 11.11 -12.82 -2.81
C PRO A 17 9.60 -12.58 -2.89
N LEU A 18 9.06 -12.31 -4.08
CA LEU A 18 7.63 -12.09 -4.29
C LEU A 18 6.80 -13.34 -3.96
N ALA A 19 7.24 -14.52 -4.43
CA ALA A 19 6.57 -15.78 -4.12
C ALA A 19 6.61 -16.07 -2.62
N ALA A 20 7.76 -15.89 -1.96
CA ALA A 20 7.90 -16.08 -0.52
C ALA A 20 6.99 -15.15 0.30
N ILE A 21 6.86 -13.88 -0.10
CA ILE A 21 5.94 -12.93 0.55
C ILE A 21 4.48 -13.33 0.34
N ARG A 22 4.09 -13.72 -0.87
CA ARG A 22 2.72 -14.19 -1.16
C ARG A 22 2.36 -15.42 -0.32
N ASP A 23 3.28 -16.37 -0.15
CA ASP A 23 3.08 -17.55 0.69
C ASP A 23 2.92 -17.18 2.17
N ARG A 24 3.70 -16.20 2.67
CA ARG A 24 3.57 -15.70 4.05
C ARG A 24 2.21 -15.02 4.26
N ILE A 25 1.77 -14.19 3.31
CA ILE A 25 0.43 -13.58 3.34
C ILE A 25 -0.66 -14.66 3.35
N ALA A 26 -0.53 -15.69 2.51
CA ALA A 26 -1.50 -16.77 2.43
C ALA A 26 -1.60 -17.54 3.76
N ARG A 27 -0.47 -17.85 4.41
CA ARG A 27 -0.45 -18.48 5.72
C ARG A 27 -1.10 -17.62 6.79
N ALA A 28 -0.76 -16.33 6.87
CA ALA A 28 -1.34 -15.39 7.83
C ALA A 28 -2.86 -15.22 7.62
N ALA A 29 -3.31 -15.13 6.38
CA ALA A 29 -4.74 -15.07 6.03
C ALA A 29 -5.47 -16.36 6.47
N ALA A 30 -4.89 -17.53 6.22
CA ALA A 30 -5.47 -18.81 6.62
C ALA A 30 -5.62 -18.92 8.15
N ILE A 31 -4.63 -18.45 8.93
CA ILE A 31 -4.70 -18.38 10.40
C ILE A 31 -5.90 -17.54 10.85
N ALA A 32 -6.21 -16.46 10.13
CA ALA A 32 -7.35 -15.58 10.39
C ALA A 32 -8.67 -16.07 9.79
N GLY A 33 -8.72 -17.25 9.17
CA GLY A 33 -9.92 -17.76 8.48
C GLY A 33 -10.29 -16.97 7.23
N ARG A 34 -9.35 -16.24 6.63
CA ARG A 34 -9.53 -15.36 5.47
C ARG A 34 -8.91 -15.97 4.20
N LYS A 35 -9.37 -15.50 3.03
CA LYS A 35 -8.76 -15.86 1.76
C LYS A 35 -7.57 -14.94 1.45
N PRO A 36 -6.47 -15.46 0.87
CA PRO A 36 -5.33 -14.63 0.47
C PRO A 36 -5.72 -13.48 -0.48
N ALA A 37 -6.71 -13.69 -1.34
CA ALA A 37 -7.21 -12.68 -2.29
C ALA A 37 -7.89 -11.47 -1.60
N GLU A 38 -8.19 -11.53 -0.31
CA GLU A 38 -8.70 -10.40 0.48
C GLU A 38 -7.59 -9.45 0.93
N VAL A 39 -6.33 -9.79 0.64
CA VAL A 39 -5.16 -9.00 1.03
C VAL A 39 -4.43 -8.53 -0.21
N THR A 40 -4.41 -7.23 -0.41
CA THR A 40 -3.64 -6.58 -1.47
C THR A 40 -2.20 -6.38 -1.03
N LEU A 41 -1.25 -7.00 -1.74
CA LEU A 41 0.17 -6.74 -1.59
C LEU A 41 0.55 -5.49 -2.40
N ILE A 42 0.91 -4.41 -1.74
CA ILE A 42 1.48 -3.21 -2.35
C ILE A 42 3.01 -3.34 -2.32
N ALA A 43 3.62 -3.52 -3.50
CA ALA A 43 5.08 -3.51 -3.65
C ALA A 43 5.60 -2.07 -3.59
N VAL A 44 6.32 -1.72 -2.53
CA VAL A 44 6.77 -0.35 -2.27
C VAL A 44 8.04 -0.07 -3.06
N SER A 45 7.91 0.59 -4.21
CA SER A 45 8.97 0.83 -5.20
C SER A 45 9.64 2.21 -5.09
N LYS A 46 9.34 2.96 -4.03
CA LYS A 46 10.00 4.25 -3.77
C LYS A 46 11.53 4.10 -3.78
N THR A 47 12.22 5.05 -4.40
CA THR A 47 13.70 5.09 -4.52
C THR A 47 14.34 3.96 -5.35
N HIS A 48 13.55 3.02 -5.85
CA HIS A 48 14.03 1.97 -6.75
C HIS A 48 13.87 2.40 -8.21
N PRO A 49 14.87 2.12 -9.07
CA PRO A 49 14.80 2.40 -10.50
C PRO A 49 13.89 1.40 -11.22
N VAL A 50 13.56 1.70 -12.47
CA VAL A 50 12.66 0.88 -13.31
C VAL A 50 13.16 -0.56 -13.43
N GLU A 51 14.47 -0.76 -13.57
CA GLU A 51 15.12 -2.06 -13.72
C GLU A 51 14.92 -2.99 -12.50
N ALA A 52 14.69 -2.40 -11.32
CA ALA A 52 14.37 -3.16 -10.11
C ALA A 52 12.86 -3.48 -10.02
N ILE A 53 12.01 -2.71 -10.69
CA ILE A 53 10.55 -2.88 -10.68
C ILE A 53 10.12 -3.93 -11.71
N GLU A 54 10.73 -3.94 -12.90
CA GLU A 54 10.37 -4.80 -14.01
C GLU A 54 10.33 -6.30 -13.66
N PRO A 55 11.29 -6.87 -12.91
CA PRO A 55 11.22 -8.29 -12.53
C PRO A 55 9.98 -8.64 -11.69
N LEU A 56 9.44 -7.71 -10.89
CA LEU A 56 8.21 -7.94 -10.15
C LEU A 56 6.97 -7.86 -11.06
N LEU A 57 6.97 -6.94 -12.04
CA LEU A 57 5.93 -6.86 -13.07
C LEU A 57 5.85 -8.14 -13.90
N GLU A 58 7.01 -8.68 -14.31
CA GLU A 58 7.12 -9.94 -15.06
C GLU A 58 6.60 -11.14 -14.23
N GLN A 59 6.79 -11.13 -12.91
CA GLN A 59 6.24 -12.12 -11.98
C GLN A 59 4.75 -11.88 -11.65
N GLY A 60 4.08 -10.93 -12.32
CA GLY A 60 2.65 -10.68 -12.16
C GLY A 60 2.29 -9.82 -10.95
N GLN A 61 3.23 -9.04 -10.38
CA GLN A 61 2.86 -8.00 -9.43
C GLN A 61 2.22 -6.82 -10.17
N ARG A 62 1.08 -6.32 -9.67
CA ARG A 62 0.30 -5.28 -10.34
C ARG A 62 -0.02 -4.08 -9.46
N VAL A 63 0.16 -4.16 -8.15
CA VAL A 63 -0.10 -3.06 -7.22
C VAL A 63 1.21 -2.57 -6.65
N PHE A 64 1.54 -1.30 -6.91
CA PHE A 64 2.79 -0.69 -6.46
C PHE A 64 2.53 0.57 -5.63
N GLY A 65 3.45 0.86 -4.71
CA GLY A 65 3.36 2.00 -3.81
C GLY A 65 4.52 2.96 -3.94
N GLU A 66 4.20 4.25 -4.07
CA GLU A 66 5.17 5.34 -4.14
C GLU A 66 4.94 6.34 -3.01
N ASN A 67 6.03 7.01 -2.60
CA ASN A 67 5.95 8.02 -1.56
C ASN A 67 5.84 9.45 -2.11
N ARG A 68 6.28 9.69 -3.34
CA ARG A 68 6.39 11.03 -3.93
C ARG A 68 5.78 11.06 -5.32
N VAL A 69 4.93 12.08 -5.56
CA VAL A 69 4.26 12.27 -6.85
C VAL A 69 5.27 12.49 -7.98
N GLN A 70 6.30 13.31 -7.77
CA GLN A 70 7.32 13.62 -8.78
C GLN A 70 8.08 12.37 -9.21
N GLU A 71 8.57 11.58 -8.26
CA GLU A 71 9.29 10.33 -8.54
C GLU A 71 8.41 9.34 -9.31
N ALA A 72 7.15 9.24 -8.93
CA ALA A 72 6.19 8.39 -9.63
C ALA A 72 5.92 8.88 -11.06
N ALA A 73 5.79 10.19 -11.26
CA ALA A 73 5.55 10.78 -12.59
C ALA A 73 6.71 10.55 -13.57
N GLU A 74 7.93 10.39 -13.08
CA GLU A 74 9.11 10.09 -13.91
C GLU A 74 9.18 8.60 -14.32
N LYS A 75 8.74 7.69 -13.45
CA LYS A 75 8.90 6.24 -13.64
C LYS A 75 7.71 5.57 -14.33
N TRP A 76 6.50 5.89 -13.88
CA TRP A 76 5.32 5.07 -14.14
C TRP A 76 4.63 5.25 -15.50
N PRO A 77 4.68 6.40 -16.18
CA PRO A 77 4.03 6.54 -17.50
C PRO A 77 4.50 5.48 -18.49
N ALA A 78 5.81 5.33 -18.69
CA ALA A 78 6.38 4.34 -19.62
C ALA A 78 6.11 2.89 -19.18
N LEU A 79 6.10 2.60 -17.87
CA LEU A 79 5.75 1.28 -17.35
C LEU A 79 4.26 0.95 -17.58
N ARG A 80 3.36 1.91 -17.43
CA ARG A 80 1.93 1.72 -17.66
C ARG A 80 1.57 1.53 -19.14
N GLU A 81 2.34 2.06 -20.07
CA GLU A 81 2.19 1.73 -21.49
C GLU A 81 2.42 0.24 -21.77
N ARG A 82 3.38 -0.37 -21.07
CA ARG A 82 3.73 -1.80 -21.19
C ARG A 82 2.88 -2.71 -20.30
N TYR A 83 2.42 -2.21 -19.17
CA TYR A 83 1.63 -2.92 -18.16
C TYR A 83 0.39 -2.09 -17.77
N PRO A 84 -0.63 -2.03 -18.64
CA PRO A 84 -1.79 -1.13 -18.45
C PRO A 84 -2.70 -1.51 -17.27
N ASP A 85 -2.55 -2.71 -16.74
CA ASP A 85 -3.28 -3.25 -15.59
C ASP A 85 -2.62 -2.93 -14.23
N VAL A 86 -1.55 -2.13 -14.22
CA VAL A 86 -0.89 -1.69 -12.97
C VAL A 86 -1.72 -0.63 -12.26
N ALA A 87 -1.98 -0.91 -10.97
CA ALA A 87 -2.53 0.06 -10.02
C ALA A 87 -1.41 0.70 -9.20
N LEU A 88 -1.42 2.03 -9.11
CA LEU A 88 -0.42 2.81 -8.41
C LEU A 88 -1.01 3.49 -7.18
N HIS A 89 -0.44 3.24 -6.01
CA HIS A 89 -0.90 3.76 -4.74
C HIS A 89 0.07 4.82 -4.20
N LEU A 90 -0.41 6.00 -3.83
CA LEU A 90 0.37 6.99 -3.09
C LEU A 90 0.28 6.66 -1.60
N ILE A 91 1.39 6.26 -1.01
CA ILE A 91 1.48 5.83 0.40
C ILE A 91 2.30 6.78 1.28
N GLY A 92 2.91 7.80 0.69
CA GLY A 92 3.63 8.86 1.40
C GLY A 92 2.80 10.13 1.57
N GLN A 93 3.27 11.03 2.43
CA GLN A 93 2.62 12.31 2.71
C GLN A 93 2.41 13.14 1.43
N LEU A 94 1.21 13.68 1.26
CA LEU A 94 0.83 14.48 0.11
C LEU A 94 0.66 15.96 0.49
N GLN A 95 1.40 16.83 -0.20
CA GLN A 95 1.18 18.28 -0.11
C GLN A 95 -0.08 18.67 -0.88
N SER A 96 -0.89 19.60 -0.32
CA SER A 96 -2.17 19.99 -0.95
C SER A 96 -2.02 20.60 -2.35
N ASN A 97 -0.90 21.28 -2.63
CA ASN A 97 -0.58 21.82 -3.95
C ASN A 97 -0.21 20.76 -5.00
N LYS A 98 -0.06 19.50 -4.60
CA LYS A 98 0.21 18.34 -5.48
C LYS A 98 -1.01 17.42 -5.64
N ALA A 99 -2.19 17.84 -5.14
CA ALA A 99 -3.40 17.04 -5.20
C ALA A 99 -3.83 16.72 -6.64
N ALA A 100 -3.75 17.70 -7.55
CA ALA A 100 -4.10 17.49 -8.97
C ALA A 100 -3.18 16.46 -9.65
N ASP A 101 -1.86 16.58 -9.45
CA ASP A 101 -0.88 15.63 -9.99
C ASP A 101 -1.12 14.22 -9.41
N ALA A 102 -1.44 14.14 -8.11
CA ALA A 102 -1.73 12.86 -7.44
C ALA A 102 -3.01 12.21 -7.98
N VAL A 103 -4.10 12.95 -8.13
CA VAL A 103 -5.36 12.45 -8.69
C VAL A 103 -5.19 11.99 -10.13
N ALA A 104 -4.37 12.69 -10.93
CA ALA A 104 -4.10 12.30 -12.31
C ALA A 104 -3.32 10.99 -12.43
N LEU A 105 -2.41 10.71 -11.50
CA LEU A 105 -1.45 9.60 -11.61
C LEU A 105 -1.84 8.35 -10.81
N PHE A 106 -2.38 8.51 -9.60
CA PHE A 106 -2.62 7.39 -8.69
C PHE A 106 -4.04 6.84 -8.76
N ASP A 107 -4.18 5.57 -8.43
CA ASP A 107 -5.46 4.86 -8.36
C ASP A 107 -5.96 4.78 -6.90
N SER A 108 -5.05 4.98 -5.94
CA SER A 108 -5.37 5.08 -4.51
C SER A 108 -4.41 6.02 -3.78
N ILE A 109 -4.93 6.79 -2.80
CA ILE A 109 -4.18 7.76 -1.98
C ILE A 109 -4.37 7.40 -0.50
N HIS A 110 -3.29 6.96 0.16
CA HIS A 110 -3.35 6.40 1.52
C HIS A 110 -3.02 7.42 2.64
N ALA A 111 -2.65 8.63 2.30
CA ALA A 111 -2.13 9.63 3.25
C ALA A 111 -3.06 10.85 3.41
N VAL A 112 -4.38 10.64 3.41
CA VAL A 112 -5.35 11.73 3.62
C VAL A 112 -5.51 11.97 5.11
N ASP A 113 -4.94 13.07 5.62
CA ASP A 113 -4.76 13.29 7.05
C ASP A 113 -5.27 14.63 7.59
N ARG A 114 -5.76 15.54 6.72
CA ARG A 114 -6.18 16.89 7.14
C ARG A 114 -7.21 17.51 6.21
N PRO A 115 -8.05 18.44 6.72
CA PRO A 115 -9.13 19.06 5.93
C PRO A 115 -8.64 19.83 4.70
N SER A 116 -7.46 20.48 4.77
CA SER A 116 -6.90 21.19 3.61
C SER A 116 -6.55 20.28 2.44
N LEU A 117 -6.08 19.06 2.73
CA LEU A 117 -5.82 18.05 1.71
C LEU A 117 -7.12 17.46 1.15
N VAL A 118 -8.09 17.18 2.02
CA VAL A 118 -9.44 16.73 1.60
C VAL A 118 -10.03 17.72 0.60
N LYS A 119 -10.04 19.03 0.91
CA LYS A 119 -10.54 20.07 0.01
C LYS A 119 -9.79 20.10 -1.33
N ALA A 120 -8.47 19.98 -1.29
CA ALA A 120 -7.64 19.99 -2.50
C ALA A 120 -7.89 18.77 -3.39
N LEU A 121 -8.03 17.57 -2.79
CA LEU A 121 -8.37 16.34 -3.51
C LEU A 121 -9.76 16.38 -4.10
N GLY A 122 -10.79 16.81 -3.34
CA GLY A 122 -12.15 16.96 -3.86
C GLY A 122 -12.20 17.86 -5.08
N LYS A 123 -11.59 19.05 -5.01
CA LYS A 123 -11.47 19.95 -6.16
C LYS A 123 -10.78 19.28 -7.36
N ALA A 124 -9.65 18.63 -7.15
CA ALA A 124 -8.90 17.97 -8.22
C ALA A 124 -9.69 16.82 -8.88
N MET A 125 -10.45 16.06 -8.08
CA MET A 125 -11.32 14.99 -8.55
C MET A 125 -12.47 15.54 -9.39
N ASP A 126 -13.09 16.64 -8.98
CA ASP A 126 -14.18 17.29 -9.74
C ASP A 126 -13.67 17.86 -11.07
N GLU A 127 -12.48 18.45 -11.08
CA GLU A 127 -11.88 19.03 -12.30
C GLU A 127 -11.41 17.96 -13.30
N SER A 128 -10.92 16.80 -12.83
CA SER A 128 -10.39 15.74 -13.69
C SER A 128 -11.38 14.65 -14.05
N GLY A 129 -12.48 14.49 -13.27
CA GLY A 129 -13.41 13.38 -13.37
C GLY A 129 -12.85 12.05 -12.82
N ARG A 130 -11.57 11.98 -12.41
CA ARG A 130 -10.97 10.80 -11.78
C ARG A 130 -11.25 10.80 -10.28
N ARG A 131 -11.53 9.62 -9.71
CA ARG A 131 -11.82 9.47 -8.28
C ARG A 131 -11.03 8.30 -7.69
N PRO A 132 -9.70 8.48 -7.45
CA PRO A 132 -8.89 7.46 -6.78
C PRO A 132 -9.44 7.16 -5.38
N ASP A 133 -9.34 5.89 -4.97
CA ASP A 133 -9.70 5.48 -3.62
C ASP A 133 -8.87 6.23 -2.57
N CYS A 134 -9.51 6.63 -1.47
CA CYS A 134 -8.84 7.37 -0.41
C CYS A 134 -8.84 6.58 0.91
N PHE A 135 -7.69 6.52 1.56
CA PHE A 135 -7.58 6.05 2.94
C PHE A 135 -7.26 7.24 3.84
N LEU A 136 -8.01 7.39 4.93
CA LEU A 136 -7.68 8.39 5.93
C LEU A 136 -6.54 7.87 6.80
N GLN A 137 -5.46 8.63 6.87
CA GLN A 137 -4.32 8.28 7.73
C GLN A 137 -4.57 8.75 9.14
N VAL A 138 -4.48 7.80 10.09
CA VAL A 138 -4.62 8.05 11.53
C VAL A 138 -3.25 7.98 12.19
N ASN A 139 -2.90 8.98 12.98
CA ASN A 139 -1.74 8.96 13.88
C ASN A 139 -2.07 8.08 15.09
N ILE A 140 -1.99 6.76 14.87
CA ILE A 140 -2.47 5.75 15.81
C ILE A 140 -1.65 5.68 17.10
N GLY A 141 -0.40 6.13 17.07
CA GLY A 141 0.54 6.13 18.21
C GLY A 141 0.69 7.49 18.87
N ASP A 142 -0.06 8.51 18.44
CA ASP A 142 0.03 9.88 18.95
C ASP A 142 1.46 10.44 18.92
N GLU A 143 2.18 10.20 17.83
CA GLU A 143 3.57 10.63 17.65
C GLU A 143 3.62 11.95 16.85
N PRO A 144 4.06 13.08 17.45
CA PRO A 144 4.00 14.41 16.80
C PRO A 144 4.76 14.52 15.48
N GLN A 145 5.80 13.68 15.27
CA GLN A 145 6.61 13.66 14.04
C GLN A 145 5.99 12.83 12.91
N LYS A 146 4.95 12.05 13.17
CA LYS A 146 4.27 11.23 12.16
C LYS A 146 3.04 11.95 11.60
N GLY A 147 2.80 11.75 10.30
CA GLY A 147 1.56 12.17 9.66
C GLY A 147 0.37 11.34 10.13
N GLY A 148 -0.81 11.85 9.84
CA GLY A 148 -2.09 11.28 10.25
C GLY A 148 -2.88 12.23 11.14
N CYS A 149 -4.20 12.20 11.05
CA CYS A 149 -5.06 12.95 11.97
C CYS A 149 -5.04 12.31 13.37
N ALA A 150 -5.27 13.08 14.40
CA ALA A 150 -5.51 12.53 15.73
C ALA A 150 -6.78 11.64 15.73
N ILE A 151 -6.80 10.63 16.60
CA ILE A 151 -7.97 9.72 16.69
C ILE A 151 -9.26 10.51 16.97
N ALA A 152 -9.20 11.52 17.81
CA ALA A 152 -10.35 12.37 18.13
C ALA A 152 -10.85 13.22 16.95
N GLU A 153 -9.99 13.50 15.97
CA GLU A 153 -10.32 14.29 14.77
C GLU A 153 -10.88 13.43 13.62
N LEU A 154 -10.71 12.09 13.68
CA LEU A 154 -11.11 11.17 12.63
C LEU A 154 -12.59 11.32 12.20
N PRO A 155 -13.57 11.44 13.10
CA PRO A 155 -14.96 11.60 12.70
C PRO A 155 -15.20 12.87 11.86
N ALA A 156 -14.60 13.99 12.25
CA ALA A 156 -14.73 15.26 11.53
C ALA A 156 -14.02 15.21 10.16
N LEU A 157 -12.85 14.58 10.09
CA LEU A 157 -12.12 14.41 8.83
C LEU A 157 -12.88 13.49 7.85
N LEU A 158 -13.48 12.41 8.35
CA LEU A 158 -14.30 11.51 7.56
C LEU A 158 -15.53 12.22 6.98
N GLU A 159 -16.22 13.00 7.80
CA GLU A 159 -17.38 13.77 7.35
C GLU A 159 -16.98 14.81 6.29
N ALA A 160 -15.88 15.52 6.50
CA ALA A 160 -15.34 16.44 5.52
C ALA A 160 -14.97 15.74 4.19
N ALA A 161 -14.37 14.54 4.26
CA ALA A 161 -14.01 13.75 3.08
C ALA A 161 -15.26 13.29 2.31
N ARG A 162 -16.29 12.81 3.00
CA ARG A 162 -17.58 12.42 2.39
C ARG A 162 -18.27 13.62 1.73
N THR A 163 -18.32 14.74 2.42
CA THR A 163 -18.91 16.00 1.90
C THR A 163 -18.18 16.50 0.65
N ALA A 164 -16.84 16.36 0.62
CA ALA A 164 -16.04 16.68 -0.55
C ALA A 164 -16.10 15.62 -1.66
N GLY A 165 -16.92 14.56 -1.51
CA GLY A 165 -17.09 13.52 -2.51
C GLY A 165 -15.90 12.58 -2.69
N LEU A 166 -15.00 12.47 -1.71
CA LEU A 166 -13.90 11.53 -1.77
C LEU A 166 -14.42 10.07 -1.58
N PRO A 167 -14.00 9.11 -2.43
CA PRO A 167 -14.31 7.70 -2.20
C PRO A 167 -13.43 7.15 -1.07
N VAL A 168 -13.92 7.26 0.18
CA VAL A 168 -13.18 6.80 1.35
C VAL A 168 -13.31 5.28 1.47
N ALA A 169 -12.25 4.57 1.07
CA ALA A 169 -12.19 3.11 1.08
C ALA A 169 -11.83 2.54 2.46
N GLY A 170 -11.13 3.30 3.31
CA GLY A 170 -10.69 2.78 4.60
C GLY A 170 -9.79 3.72 5.39
N LEU A 171 -9.09 3.11 6.36
CA LEU A 171 -8.12 3.79 7.22
C LEU A 171 -6.70 3.26 6.97
N MET A 172 -5.71 4.11 7.23
CA MET A 172 -4.30 3.77 7.17
C MET A 172 -3.59 4.16 8.46
N CYS A 173 -2.64 3.35 8.92
CA CYS A 173 -1.75 3.73 10.00
C CYS A 173 -0.30 3.25 9.80
N LEU A 174 0.59 3.86 10.57
CA LEU A 174 1.97 3.47 10.80
C LEU A 174 2.18 3.40 12.32
N PRO A 175 2.18 2.20 12.94
CA PRO A 175 2.44 2.06 14.37
C PRO A 175 3.78 2.67 14.78
N PRO A 176 3.98 3.02 16.06
CA PRO A 176 5.30 3.39 16.57
C PRO A 176 6.33 2.29 16.28
N ALA A 177 7.58 2.71 16.05
CA ALA A 177 8.68 1.78 15.90
C ALA A 177 9.03 1.11 17.24
N ASP A 178 9.62 -0.08 17.18
CA ASP A 178 10.17 -0.79 18.35
C ASP A 178 9.15 -1.15 19.45
N VAL A 179 7.85 -1.21 19.08
CA VAL A 179 6.76 -1.67 19.97
C VAL A 179 5.94 -2.76 19.29
N GLU A 180 5.21 -3.54 20.11
CA GLU A 180 4.28 -4.56 19.59
C GLU A 180 3.17 -3.90 18.75
N PRO A 181 3.07 -4.18 17.45
CA PRO A 181 2.13 -3.48 16.54
C PRO A 181 0.67 -3.95 16.67
N ALA A 182 0.44 -5.15 17.20
CA ALA A 182 -0.90 -5.78 17.24
C ALA A 182 -1.97 -4.90 17.90
N PRO A 183 -1.74 -4.24 19.05
CA PRO A 183 -2.74 -3.37 19.66
C PRO A 183 -3.14 -2.18 18.77
N TYR A 184 -2.19 -1.62 18.03
CA TYR A 184 -2.44 -0.49 17.12
C TYR A 184 -3.24 -0.94 15.88
N PHE A 185 -2.95 -2.12 15.32
CA PHE A 185 -3.72 -2.69 14.23
C PHE A 185 -5.15 -3.03 14.66
N ALA A 186 -5.33 -3.60 15.87
CA ALA A 186 -6.64 -3.88 16.43
C ALA A 186 -7.45 -2.59 16.65
N LEU A 187 -6.80 -1.53 17.13
CA LEU A 187 -7.42 -0.22 17.31
C LEU A 187 -7.85 0.38 15.97
N LEU A 188 -6.99 0.34 14.93
CA LEU A 188 -7.36 0.81 13.60
C LEU A 188 -8.57 0.06 13.05
N GLY A 189 -8.60 -1.27 13.21
CA GLY A 189 -9.73 -2.12 12.82
C GLY A 189 -11.01 -1.77 13.57
N LYS A 190 -10.92 -1.45 14.87
CA LYS A 190 -12.07 -0.98 15.65
C LYS A 190 -12.57 0.37 15.12
N LEU A 191 -11.69 1.34 14.92
CA LEU A 191 -12.04 2.66 14.38
C LEU A 191 -12.72 2.54 13.01
N ALA A 192 -12.20 1.70 12.12
CA ALA A 192 -12.82 1.47 10.81
C ALA A 192 -14.25 0.92 10.94
N ARG A 193 -14.45 -0.11 11.77
CA ARG A 193 -15.80 -0.68 12.01
C ARG A 193 -16.76 0.34 12.60
N ASP A 194 -16.33 1.12 13.58
CA ASP A 194 -17.17 2.16 14.23
C ASP A 194 -17.67 3.20 13.22
N HIS A 195 -16.95 3.39 12.10
CA HIS A 195 -17.28 4.35 11.04
C HIS A 195 -17.81 3.71 9.73
N GLY A 196 -18.07 2.38 9.74
CA GLY A 196 -18.59 1.66 8.58
C GLY A 196 -17.59 1.53 7.42
N LEU A 197 -16.29 1.54 7.71
CA LEU A 197 -15.20 1.37 6.74
C LEU A 197 -14.64 -0.05 6.81
N THR A 198 -14.24 -0.59 5.65
CA THR A 198 -13.74 -1.97 5.53
C THR A 198 -12.27 -2.05 5.16
N GLY A 199 -11.72 -1.05 4.50
CA GLY A 199 -10.33 -1.02 4.08
C GLY A 199 -9.38 -0.73 5.25
N LEU A 200 -8.33 -1.55 5.40
CA LEU A 200 -7.29 -1.39 6.41
C LEU A 200 -5.92 -1.47 5.75
N SER A 201 -5.29 -0.30 5.54
CA SER A 201 -3.92 -0.19 5.05
C SER A 201 -2.96 -0.14 6.23
N MET A 202 -2.41 -1.29 6.59
CA MET A 202 -1.51 -1.47 7.75
C MET A 202 -0.62 -2.69 7.54
N GLY A 203 0.54 -2.70 8.17
CA GLY A 203 1.55 -3.76 8.01
C GLY A 203 2.59 -3.44 6.93
N MET A 204 3.85 -3.61 7.30
CA MET A 204 5.05 -3.44 6.49
C MET A 204 5.93 -4.70 6.53
N SER A 205 7.14 -4.66 6.00
CA SER A 205 8.03 -5.83 5.86
C SER A 205 8.22 -6.64 7.15
N ASP A 206 8.20 -6.00 8.31
CA ASP A 206 8.52 -6.64 9.59
C ASP A 206 7.28 -7.10 10.37
N ASP A 207 6.10 -6.55 10.08
CA ASP A 207 4.88 -6.75 10.89
C ASP A 207 3.62 -7.11 10.06
N PHE A 208 3.76 -7.30 8.73
CA PHE A 208 2.60 -7.55 7.87
C PHE A 208 1.84 -8.83 8.19
N GLU A 209 2.50 -9.89 8.68
CA GLU A 209 1.81 -11.14 9.03
C GLU A 209 0.87 -10.92 10.21
N THR A 210 1.33 -10.18 11.23
CA THR A 210 0.49 -9.74 12.35
C THR A 210 -0.67 -8.88 11.84
N ALA A 211 -0.39 -7.91 10.94
CA ALA A 211 -1.43 -7.06 10.36
C ALA A 211 -2.48 -7.87 9.59
N VAL A 212 -2.06 -8.84 8.76
CA VAL A 212 -2.97 -9.72 8.02
C VAL A 212 -3.85 -10.54 8.96
N THR A 213 -3.27 -11.11 10.02
CA THR A 213 -3.99 -11.90 11.01
C THR A 213 -5.05 -11.06 11.75
N ILE A 214 -4.79 -9.75 11.96
CA ILE A 214 -5.71 -8.82 12.64
C ILE A 214 -6.71 -8.17 11.66
N GLY A 215 -6.57 -8.39 10.33
CA GLY A 215 -7.59 -7.95 9.37
C GLY A 215 -7.10 -6.97 8.32
N ALA A 216 -5.79 -6.72 8.14
CA ALA A 216 -5.28 -5.89 7.07
C ALA A 216 -5.84 -6.32 5.71
N THR A 217 -6.29 -5.34 4.92
CA THR A 217 -6.70 -5.53 3.52
C THR A 217 -5.61 -5.09 2.55
N HIS A 218 -4.69 -4.24 3.00
CA HIS A 218 -3.56 -3.74 2.23
C HIS A 218 -2.31 -3.79 3.10
N VAL A 219 -1.27 -4.49 2.61
CA VAL A 219 0.07 -4.52 3.23
C VAL A 219 1.09 -3.88 2.31
N ARG A 220 2.07 -3.16 2.86
CA ARG A 220 3.03 -2.33 2.13
C ARG A 220 4.44 -2.86 2.31
N ILE A 221 4.93 -3.62 1.34
CA ILE A 221 6.19 -4.37 1.43
C ILE A 221 7.24 -3.74 0.51
N GLY A 222 8.35 -3.31 1.07
CA GLY A 222 9.49 -2.75 0.33
C GLY A 222 10.75 -3.58 0.49
N SER A 223 11.45 -3.47 1.61
CA SER A 223 12.76 -4.10 1.86
C SER A 223 12.76 -5.62 1.67
N ALA A 224 11.67 -6.30 2.00
CA ALA A 224 11.55 -7.75 1.81
C ALA A 224 11.39 -8.17 0.33
N LEU A 225 11.01 -7.25 -0.57
CA LEU A 225 10.89 -7.51 -2.01
C LEU A 225 12.12 -7.05 -2.79
N PHE A 226 12.64 -5.87 -2.47
CA PHE A 226 13.73 -5.21 -3.24
C PHE A 226 15.11 -5.36 -2.57
N GLY A 227 15.18 -5.94 -1.38
CA GLY A 227 16.39 -5.99 -0.57
C GLY A 227 16.59 -4.73 0.28
N ALA A 228 17.59 -4.77 1.17
CA ALA A 228 18.01 -3.59 1.93
C ALA A 228 18.51 -2.52 0.95
N ARG A 229 18.16 -1.25 1.23
CA ARG A 229 18.62 -0.12 0.43
C ARG A 229 20.14 -0.14 0.33
N GLY A 230 20.67 -0.28 -0.88
CA GLY A 230 22.09 -0.06 -1.10
C GLY A 230 22.46 1.35 -0.60
N THR A 231 23.44 1.43 0.28
CA THR A 231 24.07 2.70 0.64
C THR A 231 24.51 3.37 -0.67
N ARG A 232 23.89 4.51 -1.02
CA ARG A 232 24.44 5.34 -2.09
C ARG A 232 25.85 5.72 -1.68
N ALA A 233 26.83 5.22 -2.44
CA ALA A 233 28.19 5.70 -2.37
C ALA A 233 28.26 7.17 -2.82
#